data_24f4afe139e988f223db8a9d85d52964
#
_entry.id   24f4afe139e988f223db8a9d85d52964
#
_cell.length_a   1.000
_cell.length_b   1.000
_cell.length_c   1.000
_cell.angle_alpha   90.00
_cell.angle_beta   90.00
_cell.angle_gamma   90.00
#
_symmetry.space_group_name_H-M   'P 1'
#
loop_
_entity.id
_entity.type
_entity.pdbx_description
1 polymer ?
#
loop_
_entity_poly.entity_id
_entity_poly.type
_entity_poly.pdbx_seq_one_letter_code
_entity_poly.pdbx_strand_id
1 'polypeptide(L)'
;MLDPLTGNLLCYDYRLPSATLPVAEDRIKRDPIDDVIASIGTKVRQLRRQKNLSLQQLAERSGMSAAAIHKIERNGMVPTITTLMKVAAALNRSVAYFVEEESAEAAVLVRSTERKPVYTSKEHLELAGISGPYGRFFMAGAIATVEPGADSGPKPMEHPGEELVYLLDGMMHITVDGEVHQLRRGDSLHFRTDRPHSWSNPGARPAKAVWMALRSN
;
A
#
# COMPACT_ATOMS: atom_id res chain seq x y z
N MET A 1 -8.95 -25.02 12.34
CA MET A 1 -8.77 -26.47 12.20
C MET A 1 -9.96 -27.12 12.87
N LEU A 2 -10.70 -27.98 12.19
CA LEU A 2 -11.87 -28.65 12.79
C LEU A 2 -11.41 -29.84 13.61
N ASP A 3 -12.03 -30.06 14.77
CA ASP A 3 -11.82 -31.24 15.57
C ASP A 3 -12.33 -32.47 14.81
N PRO A 4 -11.51 -33.47 14.54
CA PRO A 4 -11.87 -34.64 13.76
C PRO A 4 -12.92 -35.55 14.41
N LEU A 5 -13.24 -35.36 15.69
CA LEU A 5 -14.17 -36.19 16.45
C LEU A 5 -15.54 -35.53 16.67
N THR A 6 -15.64 -34.22 16.68
CA THR A 6 -16.89 -33.50 17.00
C THR A 6 -17.37 -32.56 15.90
N GLY A 7 -16.57 -32.26 14.88
CA GLY A 7 -16.94 -31.36 13.78
C GLY A 7 -17.09 -29.89 14.19
N ASN A 8 -16.76 -29.53 15.42
CA ASN A 8 -16.88 -28.17 15.93
C ASN A 8 -15.60 -27.34 15.67
N LEU A 9 -15.78 -26.05 15.38
CA LEU A 9 -14.70 -25.10 15.27
C LEU A 9 -14.04 -24.92 16.64
N LEU A 10 -12.75 -25.29 16.78
CA LEU A 10 -11.96 -25.00 17.97
C LEU A 10 -11.80 -23.49 18.08
N CYS A 11 -12.67 -22.83 18.86
CA CYS A 11 -12.41 -21.48 19.35
C CYS A 11 -11.24 -21.56 20.33
N TYR A 12 -10.07 -21.08 19.93
CA TYR A 12 -8.98 -20.80 20.86
C TYR A 12 -9.41 -19.69 21.80
N ASP A 13 -9.74 -20.05 23.03
CA ASP A 13 -10.05 -19.12 24.12
C ASP A 13 -8.73 -18.46 24.55
N TYR A 14 -8.32 -17.40 23.86
CA TYR A 14 -7.24 -16.54 24.30
C TYR A 14 -7.71 -15.72 25.52
N ARG A 15 -7.74 -16.34 26.70
CA ARG A 15 -7.72 -15.58 27.94
C ARG A 15 -6.36 -14.91 28.07
N LEU A 16 -6.29 -13.66 27.61
CA LEU A 16 -5.19 -12.80 27.98
C LEU A 16 -5.19 -12.69 29.52
N PRO A 17 -4.05 -12.91 30.19
CA PRO A 17 -3.95 -12.56 31.60
C PRO A 17 -4.27 -11.08 31.73
N SER A 18 -5.10 -10.72 32.75
CA SER A 18 -5.40 -9.34 33.11
C SER A 18 -4.11 -8.65 33.57
N ALA A 19 -3.28 -8.25 32.63
CA ALA A 19 -2.20 -7.34 32.89
C ALA A 19 -2.83 -5.94 33.06
N THR A 20 -2.88 -5.48 34.30
CA THR A 20 -3.07 -4.08 34.62
C THR A 20 -2.00 -3.31 33.85
N LEU A 21 -2.39 -2.64 32.77
CA LEU A 21 -1.48 -1.77 32.05
C LEU A 21 -0.98 -0.70 33.02
N PRO A 22 0.34 -0.51 33.16
CA PRO A 22 0.83 0.61 33.95
C PRO A 22 0.30 1.88 33.32
N VAL A 23 -0.30 2.74 34.17
CA VAL A 23 -0.69 4.10 33.80
C VAL A 23 0.53 4.76 33.16
N ALA A 24 0.38 5.24 31.94
CA ALA A 24 1.45 5.89 31.21
C ALA A 24 1.92 7.11 32.00
N GLU A 25 3.05 6.97 32.71
CA GLU A 25 3.80 8.10 33.27
C GLU A 25 4.25 8.99 32.10
N ASP A 26 3.84 10.23 32.21
CA ASP A 26 4.34 11.47 31.62
C ASP A 26 5.36 11.30 30.48
N ARG A 27 4.90 10.96 29.28
CA ARG A 27 5.68 11.16 28.06
C ARG A 27 5.78 12.68 27.90
N ILE A 28 6.92 13.26 28.25
CA ILE A 28 7.34 14.57 27.78
C ILE A 28 6.91 14.63 26.31
N LYS A 29 5.94 15.49 25.99
CA LYS A 29 5.45 15.72 24.62
C LYS A 29 6.62 16.21 23.79
N ARG A 30 7.33 15.30 23.10
CA ARG A 30 8.29 15.68 22.07
C ARG A 30 7.49 16.37 20.97
N ASP A 31 8.11 17.41 20.40
CA ASP A 31 7.55 18.06 19.22
C ASP A 31 7.41 16.97 18.12
N PRO A 32 6.23 16.81 17.51
CA PRO A 32 6.06 15.87 16.39
C PRO A 32 7.12 16.03 15.29
N ILE A 33 7.63 17.23 15.08
CA ILE A 33 8.70 17.53 14.14
C ILE A 33 10.00 16.83 14.55
N ASP A 34 10.33 16.78 15.83
CA ASP A 34 11.55 16.13 16.33
C ASP A 34 11.50 14.62 16.09
N ASP A 35 10.33 13.99 16.25
CA ASP A 35 10.14 12.56 15.98
C ASP A 35 10.27 12.25 14.48
N VAL A 36 9.72 13.09 13.61
CA VAL A 36 9.92 12.98 12.16
C VAL A 36 11.40 13.11 11.79
N ILE A 37 12.09 14.13 12.31
CA ILE A 37 13.52 14.35 12.05
C ILE A 37 14.33 13.13 12.50
N ALA A 38 14.06 12.59 13.69
CA ALA A 38 14.74 11.43 14.22
C ALA A 38 14.50 10.16 13.38
N SER A 39 13.35 10.05 12.71
CA SER A 39 12.99 8.91 11.86
C SER A 39 13.74 8.91 10.52
N ILE A 40 14.09 10.07 9.96
CA ILE A 40 14.68 10.21 8.62
C ILE A 40 15.95 9.37 8.49
N GLY A 41 16.88 9.49 9.41
CA GLY A 41 18.15 8.75 9.37
C GLY A 41 17.95 7.24 9.45
N THR A 42 17.03 6.80 10.27
CA THR A 42 16.66 5.38 10.41
C THR A 42 16.08 4.84 9.11
N LYS A 43 15.15 5.57 8.47
CA LYS A 43 14.54 5.20 7.19
C LYS A 43 15.58 5.12 6.06
N VAL A 44 16.48 6.10 5.98
CA VAL A 44 17.58 6.09 5.00
C VAL A 44 18.44 4.84 5.17
N ARG A 45 18.89 4.55 6.40
CA ARG A 45 19.71 3.38 6.71
C ARG A 45 19.01 2.07 6.38
N GLN A 46 17.73 1.96 6.73
CA GLN A 46 16.93 0.77 6.48
C GLN A 46 16.79 0.49 4.98
N LEU A 47 16.39 1.49 4.19
CA LEU A 47 16.25 1.36 2.73
C LEU A 47 17.59 1.06 2.05
N ARG A 48 18.66 1.72 2.46
CA ARG A 48 20.00 1.43 1.92
C ARG A 48 20.35 -0.05 2.13
N ARG A 49 20.14 -0.57 3.35
CA ARG A 49 20.40 -1.98 3.66
C ARG A 49 19.50 -2.94 2.91
N GLN A 50 18.21 -2.64 2.80
CA GLN A 50 17.25 -3.44 2.00
C GLN A 50 17.67 -3.54 0.54
N LYS A 51 18.26 -2.47 0.00
CA LYS A 51 18.81 -2.44 -1.37
C LYS A 51 20.24 -2.95 -1.47
N ASN A 52 20.81 -3.51 -0.39
CA ASN A 52 22.17 -4.01 -0.31
C ASN A 52 23.25 -2.99 -0.75
N LEU A 53 23.00 -1.69 -0.51
CA LEU A 53 23.93 -0.63 -0.86
C LEU A 53 24.93 -0.36 0.27
N SER A 54 26.23 -0.19 -0.06
CA SER A 54 27.21 0.38 0.85
C SER A 54 26.96 1.89 1.03
N LEU A 55 27.54 2.50 2.07
CA LEU A 55 27.51 3.97 2.23
C LEU A 55 28.12 4.69 1.01
N GLN A 56 29.19 4.13 0.45
CA GLN A 56 29.85 4.69 -0.71
C GLN A 56 28.96 4.65 -1.96
N GLN A 57 28.28 3.54 -2.19
CA GLN A 57 27.36 3.37 -3.33
C GLN A 57 26.15 4.32 -3.23
N LEU A 58 25.59 4.51 -2.04
CA LEU A 58 24.50 5.48 -1.86
C LEU A 58 25.02 6.93 -2.04
N ALA A 59 26.23 7.23 -1.56
CA ALA A 59 26.86 8.52 -1.73
C ALA A 59 27.03 8.87 -3.21
N GLU A 60 27.57 7.95 -4.01
CA GLU A 60 27.75 8.10 -5.46
C GLU A 60 26.41 8.33 -6.18
N ARG A 61 25.39 7.52 -5.88
CA ARG A 61 24.05 7.65 -6.48
C ARG A 61 23.34 8.95 -6.13
N SER A 62 23.58 9.46 -4.93
CA SER A 62 22.95 10.71 -4.45
C SER A 62 23.77 11.97 -4.75
N GLY A 63 24.99 11.82 -5.29
CA GLY A 63 25.92 12.94 -5.49
C GLY A 63 26.36 13.58 -4.16
N MET A 64 26.50 12.78 -3.10
CA MET A 64 26.89 13.20 -1.77
C MET A 64 28.19 12.51 -1.32
N SER A 65 28.78 12.96 -0.20
CA SER A 65 29.88 12.23 0.42
C SER A 65 29.36 11.08 1.31
N ALA A 66 30.10 9.98 1.41
CA ALA A 66 29.77 8.87 2.30
C ALA A 66 29.70 9.32 3.77
N ALA A 67 30.53 10.30 4.16
CA ALA A 67 30.50 10.89 5.50
C ALA A 67 29.19 11.64 5.78
N ALA A 68 28.64 12.36 4.78
CA ALA A 68 27.36 13.04 4.89
C ALA A 68 26.20 12.02 5.04
N ILE A 69 26.16 10.97 4.21
CA ILE A 69 25.19 9.89 4.34
C ILE A 69 25.26 9.25 5.72
N HIS A 70 26.47 8.94 6.21
CA HIS A 70 26.66 8.36 7.52
C HIS A 70 26.16 9.26 8.65
N LYS A 71 26.39 10.58 8.57
CA LYS A 71 25.87 11.55 9.56
C LYS A 71 24.33 11.58 9.55
N ILE A 72 23.70 11.55 8.37
CA ILE A 72 22.24 11.49 8.26
C ILE A 72 21.72 10.20 8.91
N GLU A 73 22.29 9.04 8.59
CA GLU A 73 21.86 7.74 9.11
C GLU A 73 21.98 7.61 10.64
N ARG A 74 22.83 8.40 11.24
CA ARG A 74 23.03 8.45 12.71
C ARG A 74 22.34 9.62 13.40
N ASN A 75 21.48 10.33 12.68
CA ASN A 75 20.81 11.55 13.15
C ASN A 75 21.81 12.64 13.65
N GLY A 76 23.05 12.58 13.18
CA GLY A 76 24.06 13.58 13.47
C GLY A 76 23.97 14.82 12.57
N MET A 77 23.05 14.83 11.62
CA MET A 77 22.77 15.96 10.73
C MET A 77 21.33 15.85 10.21
N VAL A 78 20.58 16.92 10.36
CA VAL A 78 19.26 17.07 9.72
C VAL A 78 19.49 17.46 8.25
N PRO A 79 19.04 16.63 7.28
CA PRO A 79 19.22 16.97 5.87
C PRO A 79 18.33 18.15 5.47
N THR A 80 18.84 19.03 4.64
CA THR A 80 18.01 20.04 3.96
C THR A 80 17.04 19.32 3.01
N ILE A 81 15.97 20.00 2.58
CA ILE A 81 15.02 19.44 1.62
C ILE A 81 15.70 18.99 0.32
N THR A 82 16.66 19.78 -0.19
CA THR A 82 17.44 19.43 -1.37
C THR A 82 18.28 18.17 -1.17
N THR A 83 18.90 18.04 0.01
CA THR A 83 19.67 16.85 0.39
C THR A 83 18.77 15.63 0.46
N LEU A 84 17.60 15.78 1.10
CA LEU A 84 16.62 14.70 1.23
C LEU A 84 16.07 14.25 -0.13
N MET A 85 15.82 15.20 -1.06
CA MET A 85 15.41 14.88 -2.44
C MET A 85 16.45 14.03 -3.17
N LYS A 86 17.76 14.36 -3.04
CA LYS A 86 18.85 13.57 -3.65
C LYS A 86 18.91 12.15 -3.09
N VAL A 87 18.81 12.01 -1.77
CA VAL A 87 18.81 10.69 -1.10
C VAL A 87 17.56 9.88 -1.47
N ALA A 88 16.40 10.52 -1.49
CA ALA A 88 15.14 9.89 -1.86
C ALA A 88 15.19 9.36 -3.30
N ALA A 89 15.66 10.18 -4.25
CA ALA A 89 15.83 9.77 -5.64
C ALA A 89 16.81 8.59 -5.77
N ALA A 90 17.96 8.63 -5.08
CA ALA A 90 18.95 7.55 -5.08
C ALA A 90 18.42 6.23 -4.50
N LEU A 91 17.46 6.33 -3.58
CA LEU A 91 16.78 5.19 -2.96
C LEU A 91 15.46 4.81 -3.66
N ASN A 92 15.11 5.49 -4.76
CA ASN A 92 13.87 5.30 -5.51
C ASN A 92 12.62 5.39 -4.60
N ARG A 93 12.53 6.49 -3.83
CA ARG A 93 11.40 6.82 -2.96
C ARG A 93 11.01 8.29 -3.11
N SER A 94 9.78 8.64 -2.76
CA SER A 94 9.35 10.03 -2.63
C SER A 94 9.95 10.65 -1.36
N VAL A 95 10.08 11.98 -1.34
CA VAL A 95 10.47 12.71 -0.12
C VAL A 95 9.44 12.50 1.00
N ALA A 96 8.16 12.41 0.65
CA ALA A 96 7.07 12.15 1.58
C ALA A 96 7.31 10.92 2.45
N TYR A 97 7.85 9.83 1.88
CA TYR A 97 8.21 8.62 2.62
C TYR A 97 9.10 8.90 3.85
N PHE A 98 10.01 9.87 3.76
CA PHE A 98 10.96 10.17 4.83
C PHE A 98 10.40 11.11 5.89
N VAL A 99 9.47 11.98 5.52
CA VAL A 99 8.90 13.02 6.41
C VAL A 99 7.51 12.67 6.96
N GLU A 100 6.87 11.65 6.42
CA GLU A 100 5.64 11.13 7.01
C GLU A 100 5.97 10.39 8.31
N GLU A 101 5.20 10.65 9.35
CA GLU A 101 5.26 9.84 10.57
C GLU A 101 5.00 8.38 10.22
N GLU A 102 5.87 7.49 10.68
CA GLU A 102 5.48 6.09 10.82
C GLU A 102 4.40 6.05 11.91
N SER A 103 3.16 6.23 11.49
CA SER A 103 2.05 5.98 12.39
C SER A 103 2.17 4.53 12.84
N ALA A 104 2.35 4.37 14.15
CA ALA A 104 2.45 3.08 14.81
C ALA A 104 1.13 2.28 14.78
N GLU A 105 0.18 2.69 13.95
CA GLU A 105 -1.08 1.99 13.76
C GLU A 105 -0.82 0.67 13.04
N ALA A 106 -0.78 -0.40 13.82
CA ALA A 106 -0.70 -1.76 13.30
C ALA A 106 -1.98 -2.18 12.54
N ALA A 107 -3.07 -1.44 12.72
CA ALA A 107 -4.36 -1.69 12.10
C ALA A 107 -5.11 -0.39 11.78
N VAL A 108 -5.82 -0.37 10.66
CA VAL A 108 -6.71 0.73 10.27
C VAL A 108 -8.11 0.18 10.06
N LEU A 109 -9.08 0.70 10.78
CA LEU A 109 -10.49 0.38 10.58
C LEU A 109 -11.11 1.37 9.60
N VAL A 110 -11.56 0.88 8.45
CA VAL A 110 -12.32 1.67 7.47
C VAL A 110 -13.79 1.27 7.55
N ARG A 111 -14.61 2.15 8.09
CA ARG A 111 -16.06 1.91 8.19
C ARG A 111 -16.75 2.12 6.86
N SER A 112 -17.73 1.28 6.55
CA SER A 112 -18.47 1.36 5.27
C SER A 112 -19.15 2.70 5.04
N THR A 113 -19.57 3.37 6.10
CA THR A 113 -20.23 4.69 6.07
C THR A 113 -19.25 5.86 5.89
N GLU A 114 -17.94 5.62 6.04
CA GLU A 114 -16.89 6.64 6.00
C GLU A 114 -15.99 6.50 4.77
N ARG A 115 -16.28 5.54 3.90
CA ARG A 115 -15.52 5.32 2.68
C ARG A 115 -15.59 6.54 1.79
N LYS A 116 -14.43 7.00 1.35
CA LYS A 116 -14.32 8.08 0.38
C LYS A 116 -13.93 7.51 -0.98
N PRO A 117 -14.44 8.09 -2.07
CA PRO A 117 -13.90 7.80 -3.39
C PRO A 117 -12.40 8.13 -3.39
N VAL A 118 -11.58 7.15 -3.71
CA VAL A 118 -10.12 7.33 -3.89
C VAL A 118 -9.76 7.58 -5.33
N TYR A 119 -10.68 7.22 -6.23
CA TYR A 119 -10.57 7.45 -7.66
C TYR A 119 -11.96 7.44 -8.29
N THR A 120 -12.19 8.35 -9.22
CA THR A 120 -13.39 8.35 -10.08
C THR A 120 -12.90 8.70 -11.47
N SER A 121 -13.06 7.80 -12.42
CA SER A 121 -12.70 8.05 -13.80
C SER A 121 -13.86 8.70 -14.58
N LYS A 122 -13.52 9.36 -15.69
CA LYS A 122 -14.51 9.83 -16.65
C LYS A 122 -15.20 8.67 -17.37
N GLU A 123 -14.57 7.50 -17.35
CA GLU A 123 -15.02 6.25 -17.93
C GLU A 123 -15.95 5.46 -17.00
N HIS A 124 -16.58 6.11 -16.03
CA HIS A 124 -17.59 5.53 -15.16
C HIS A 124 -17.08 4.36 -14.26
N LEU A 125 -15.85 4.46 -13.78
CA LEU A 125 -15.30 3.65 -12.70
C LEU A 125 -15.22 4.49 -11.43
N GLU A 126 -15.81 4.01 -10.33
CA GLU A 126 -15.62 4.55 -8.99
C GLU A 126 -14.89 3.52 -8.11
N LEU A 127 -13.83 3.95 -7.43
CA LEU A 127 -13.11 3.15 -6.42
C LEU A 127 -13.32 3.78 -5.04
N ALA A 128 -14.03 3.11 -4.15
CA ALA A 128 -14.19 3.50 -2.75
C ALA A 128 -13.20 2.71 -1.87
N GLY A 129 -12.26 3.41 -1.25
CA GLY A 129 -11.17 2.77 -0.49
C GLY A 129 -11.66 1.92 0.69
N ILE A 130 -11.10 0.73 0.86
CA ILE A 130 -11.37 -0.20 1.98
C ILE A 130 -10.10 -0.56 2.76
N SER A 131 -8.96 -0.06 2.37
CA SER A 131 -7.67 -0.26 3.05
C SER A 131 -7.20 1.01 3.74
N GLY A 132 -6.20 0.89 4.60
CA GLY A 132 -5.48 2.03 5.15
C GLY A 132 -4.75 2.85 4.08
N PRO A 133 -4.19 4.01 4.47
CA PRO A 133 -3.55 4.94 3.54
C PRO A 133 -2.45 4.26 2.72
N TYR A 134 -2.46 4.57 1.43
CA TYR A 134 -1.45 4.11 0.49
C TYR A 134 -0.05 4.60 0.90
N GLY A 135 0.94 3.70 0.91
CA GLY A 135 2.30 3.99 1.37
C GLY A 135 2.61 3.46 2.77
N ARG A 136 1.60 3.26 3.62
CA ARG A 136 1.76 2.62 4.94
C ARG A 136 1.58 1.11 4.87
N PHE A 137 0.74 0.65 3.98
CA PHE A 137 0.47 -0.77 3.74
C PHE A 137 0.96 -1.17 2.34
N PHE A 138 1.42 -2.40 2.21
CA PHE A 138 1.88 -2.93 0.90
C PHE A 138 0.72 -3.17 -0.06
N MET A 139 -0.47 -3.36 0.48
CA MET A 139 -1.68 -3.64 -0.30
C MET A 139 -2.66 -2.47 -0.18
N ALA A 140 -3.20 -2.03 -1.30
CA ALA A 140 -4.33 -1.14 -1.38
C ALA A 140 -5.57 -1.93 -1.81
N GLY A 141 -6.72 -1.60 -1.23
CA GLY A 141 -7.99 -2.22 -1.58
C GLY A 141 -9.11 -1.20 -1.75
N ALA A 142 -10.00 -1.45 -2.68
CA ALA A 142 -11.19 -0.65 -2.91
C ALA A 142 -12.40 -1.51 -3.29
N ILE A 143 -13.60 -0.98 -3.05
CA ILE A 143 -14.78 -1.45 -3.75
C ILE A 143 -14.84 -0.68 -5.07
N ALA A 144 -14.76 -1.42 -6.17
CA ALA A 144 -14.97 -0.90 -7.52
C ALA A 144 -16.46 -0.98 -7.87
N THR A 145 -16.99 0.12 -8.40
CA THR A 145 -18.28 0.15 -9.10
C THR A 145 -18.01 0.55 -10.54
N VAL A 146 -18.40 -0.30 -11.47
CA VAL A 146 -18.16 -0.14 -12.92
C VAL A 146 -19.50 -0.08 -13.62
N GLU A 147 -19.83 1.07 -14.18
CA GLU A 147 -21.12 1.27 -14.86
C GLU A 147 -21.25 0.42 -16.13
N PRO A 148 -22.49 0.13 -16.59
CA PRO A 148 -22.72 -0.58 -17.84
C PRO A 148 -22.04 0.07 -19.04
N GLY A 149 -21.33 -0.71 -19.83
CA GLY A 149 -20.61 -0.25 -21.02
C GLY A 149 -19.32 0.51 -20.74
N ALA A 150 -18.95 0.69 -19.47
CA ALA A 150 -17.69 1.32 -19.09
C ALA A 150 -16.50 0.40 -19.39
N ASP A 151 -15.37 1.00 -19.77
CA ASP A 151 -14.09 0.33 -20.00
C ASP A 151 -12.90 1.18 -19.56
N SER A 152 -11.73 0.60 -19.56
CA SER A 152 -10.47 1.28 -19.18
C SER A 152 -9.88 2.18 -20.26
N GLY A 153 -10.58 2.37 -21.36
CA GLY A 153 -10.13 3.16 -22.50
C GLY A 153 -9.29 2.35 -23.52
N PRO A 154 -8.89 3.03 -24.61
CA PRO A 154 -8.30 2.36 -25.78
C PRO A 154 -6.85 1.86 -25.57
N LYS A 155 -6.18 2.32 -24.52
CA LYS A 155 -4.80 1.90 -24.20
C LYS A 155 -4.78 0.99 -23.00
N PRO A 156 -4.26 -0.24 -23.12
CA PRO A 156 -4.03 -1.09 -21.97
C PRO A 156 -3.13 -0.40 -20.94
N MET A 157 -3.40 -0.67 -19.68
CA MET A 157 -2.55 -0.25 -18.55
C MET A 157 -1.39 -1.22 -18.40
N GLU A 158 -0.26 -0.71 -17.92
CA GLU A 158 0.91 -1.52 -17.58
C GLU A 158 1.67 -0.81 -16.46
N HIS A 159 1.86 -1.47 -15.33
CA HIS A 159 2.62 -0.93 -14.20
C HIS A 159 3.15 -2.07 -13.32
N PRO A 160 4.25 -1.88 -12.57
CA PRO A 160 4.78 -2.90 -11.68
C PRO A 160 3.80 -3.26 -10.57
N GLY A 161 3.60 -4.56 -10.33
CA GLY A 161 2.76 -5.05 -9.24
C GLY A 161 1.88 -6.24 -9.62
N GLU A 162 0.90 -6.47 -8.77
CA GLU A 162 -0.12 -7.50 -8.95
C GLU A 162 -1.47 -6.95 -8.52
N GLU A 163 -2.53 -7.44 -9.14
CA GLU A 163 -3.90 -7.11 -8.77
C GLU A 163 -4.72 -8.39 -8.59
N LEU A 164 -5.63 -8.33 -7.61
CA LEU A 164 -6.65 -9.34 -7.40
C LEU A 164 -8.00 -8.67 -7.42
N VAL A 165 -8.86 -9.15 -8.33
CA VAL A 165 -10.25 -8.70 -8.47
C VAL A 165 -11.16 -9.84 -8.09
N TYR A 166 -12.08 -9.61 -7.13
CA TYR A 166 -13.14 -10.53 -6.76
C TYR A 166 -14.50 -9.90 -7.07
N LEU A 167 -15.27 -10.51 -7.96
CA LEU A 167 -16.56 -9.96 -8.40
C LEU A 167 -17.67 -10.26 -7.41
N LEU A 168 -18.20 -9.20 -6.81
CA LEU A 168 -19.31 -9.27 -5.84
C LEU A 168 -20.68 -9.36 -6.52
N ASP A 169 -20.86 -8.59 -7.61
CA ASP A 169 -22.12 -8.58 -8.39
C ASP A 169 -21.87 -8.07 -9.81
N GLY A 170 -22.77 -8.45 -10.74
CA GLY A 170 -22.67 -8.06 -12.13
C GLY A 170 -21.77 -8.98 -12.96
N MET A 171 -21.14 -8.41 -13.97
CA MET A 171 -20.23 -9.06 -14.90
C MET A 171 -19.05 -8.12 -15.21
N MET A 172 -17.84 -8.64 -15.32
CA MET A 172 -16.68 -7.92 -15.79
C MET A 172 -15.85 -8.76 -16.76
N HIS A 173 -15.26 -8.11 -17.73
CA HIS A 173 -14.17 -8.65 -18.52
C HIS A 173 -12.89 -7.99 -18.08
N ILE A 174 -11.85 -8.79 -17.83
CA ILE A 174 -10.48 -8.34 -17.60
C ILE A 174 -9.63 -8.99 -18.66
N THR A 175 -8.95 -8.19 -19.46
CA THR A 175 -8.02 -8.65 -20.48
C THR A 175 -6.62 -8.52 -19.94
N VAL A 176 -5.84 -9.59 -19.98
CA VAL A 176 -4.43 -9.59 -19.55
C VAL A 176 -3.62 -10.22 -20.67
N ASP A 177 -2.62 -9.49 -21.17
CA ASP A 177 -1.75 -9.94 -22.27
C ASP A 177 -2.53 -10.41 -23.53
N GLY A 178 -3.68 -9.74 -23.78
CA GLY A 178 -4.59 -10.05 -24.90
C GLY A 178 -5.61 -11.17 -24.63
N GLU A 179 -5.50 -11.91 -23.54
CA GLU A 179 -6.47 -12.93 -23.15
C GLU A 179 -7.62 -12.31 -22.34
N VAL A 180 -8.88 -12.59 -22.77
CA VAL A 180 -10.08 -12.06 -22.08
C VAL A 180 -10.58 -13.05 -21.05
N HIS A 181 -10.57 -12.63 -19.79
CA HIS A 181 -11.17 -13.37 -18.66
C HIS A 181 -12.54 -12.78 -18.32
N GLN A 182 -13.59 -13.59 -18.49
CA GLN A 182 -14.96 -13.20 -18.15
C GLN A 182 -15.26 -13.58 -16.70
N LEU A 183 -15.47 -12.57 -15.84
CA LEU A 183 -15.80 -12.77 -14.43
C LEU A 183 -17.31 -12.64 -14.23
N ARG A 184 -17.87 -13.57 -13.48
CA ARG A 184 -19.23 -13.57 -12.96
C ARG A 184 -19.20 -13.48 -11.43
N ARG A 185 -20.33 -13.18 -10.83
CA ARG A 185 -20.45 -13.12 -9.36
C ARG A 185 -19.81 -14.33 -8.68
N GLY A 186 -18.87 -14.07 -7.77
CA GLY A 186 -18.12 -15.08 -7.02
C GLY A 186 -16.79 -15.48 -7.65
N ASP A 187 -16.52 -15.09 -8.91
CA ASP A 187 -15.24 -15.34 -9.56
C ASP A 187 -14.18 -14.35 -9.07
N SER A 188 -12.95 -14.80 -9.14
CA SER A 188 -11.78 -13.95 -8.89
C SER A 188 -10.72 -14.15 -9.96
N LEU A 189 -9.99 -13.07 -10.26
CA LEU A 189 -8.82 -13.09 -11.11
C LEU A 189 -7.64 -12.43 -10.36
N HIS A 190 -6.52 -13.13 -10.30
CA HIS A 190 -5.25 -12.61 -9.79
C HIS A 190 -4.26 -12.56 -10.95
N PHE A 191 -3.69 -11.40 -11.20
CA PHE A 191 -2.81 -11.20 -12.35
C PHE A 191 -1.69 -10.21 -12.06
N ARG A 192 -0.62 -10.31 -12.85
CA ARG A 192 0.50 -9.39 -12.82
C ARG A 192 0.19 -8.18 -13.67
N THR A 193 0.42 -6.99 -13.11
CA THR A 193 0.15 -5.72 -13.79
C THR A 193 1.32 -5.19 -14.61
N ASP A 194 2.48 -5.87 -14.59
CA ASP A 194 3.58 -5.67 -15.54
C ASP A 194 3.30 -6.30 -16.92
N ARG A 195 2.06 -6.73 -17.14
CA ARG A 195 1.50 -7.16 -18.43
C ARG A 195 0.44 -6.18 -18.88
N PRO A 196 0.33 -5.92 -20.19
CA PRO A 196 -0.76 -5.09 -20.72
C PRO A 196 -2.11 -5.63 -20.27
N HIS A 197 -2.90 -4.80 -19.59
CA HIS A 197 -4.20 -5.20 -19.08
C HIS A 197 -5.24 -4.09 -19.23
N SER A 198 -6.50 -4.51 -19.31
CA SER A 198 -7.67 -3.63 -19.42
C SER A 198 -8.88 -4.29 -18.77
N TRP A 199 -9.91 -3.50 -18.50
CA TRP A 199 -11.17 -3.98 -17.96
C TRP A 199 -12.35 -3.38 -18.70
N SER A 200 -13.51 -4.07 -18.68
CA SER A 200 -14.77 -3.55 -19.15
C SER A 200 -15.95 -4.19 -18.42
N ASN A 201 -17.10 -3.49 -18.41
CA ASN A 201 -18.38 -4.04 -18.00
C ASN A 201 -19.29 -4.20 -19.22
N PRO A 202 -19.36 -5.38 -19.85
CA PRO A 202 -20.26 -5.63 -20.97
C PRO A 202 -21.70 -5.89 -20.54
N GLY A 203 -21.98 -5.92 -19.24
CA GLY A 203 -23.30 -6.19 -18.69
C GLY A 203 -24.27 -5.01 -18.83
N ALA A 204 -25.57 -5.27 -18.59
CA ALA A 204 -26.61 -4.26 -18.64
C ALA A 204 -26.85 -3.54 -17.30
N ARG A 205 -26.06 -3.86 -16.26
CA ARG A 205 -26.15 -3.28 -14.92
C ARG A 205 -24.76 -3.04 -14.34
N PRO A 206 -24.61 -2.15 -13.32
CA PRO A 206 -23.34 -1.91 -12.69
C PRO A 206 -22.71 -3.20 -12.13
N ALA A 207 -21.42 -3.36 -12.35
CA ALA A 207 -20.62 -4.41 -11.73
C ALA A 207 -19.98 -3.89 -10.46
N LYS A 208 -19.92 -4.74 -9.41
CA LYS A 208 -19.26 -4.44 -8.15
C LYS A 208 -18.18 -5.47 -7.85
N ALA A 209 -16.99 -5.01 -7.51
CA ALA A 209 -15.88 -5.90 -7.20
C ALA A 209 -15.09 -5.40 -5.97
N VAL A 210 -14.46 -6.32 -5.27
CA VAL A 210 -13.31 -6.00 -4.43
C VAL A 210 -12.09 -5.98 -5.35
N TRP A 211 -11.41 -4.84 -5.39
CA TRP A 211 -10.20 -4.66 -6.19
C TRP A 211 -9.03 -4.39 -5.27
N MET A 212 -8.05 -5.28 -5.28
CA MET A 212 -6.85 -5.18 -4.47
C MET A 212 -5.63 -5.02 -5.37
N ALA A 213 -4.75 -4.11 -5.02
CA ALA A 213 -3.50 -3.87 -5.72
C ALA A 213 -2.32 -3.99 -4.75
N LEU A 214 -1.33 -4.79 -5.16
CA LEU A 214 -0.05 -4.92 -4.50
C LEU A 214 1.02 -4.30 -5.41
N ARG A 215 1.72 -3.30 -4.93
CA ARG A 215 2.86 -2.77 -5.68
C ARG A 215 4.11 -3.57 -5.39
N SER A 216 4.81 -3.99 -6.43
CA SER A 216 6.20 -4.41 -6.31
C SER A 216 7.06 -3.20 -5.94
N ASN A 217 7.85 -3.34 -4.90
CA ASN A 217 8.86 -2.34 -4.49
C ASN A 217 10.00 -2.24 -5.48
#